data_03aeff4b86e55a89e33a80846460ff67
#
_entry.id   03aeff4b86e55a89e33a80846460ff67
#
_cell.length_a   1.000
_cell.length_b   1.000
_cell.length_c   1.000
_cell.angle_alpha   90.00
_cell.angle_beta   90.00
_cell.angle_gamma   90.00
#
_symmetry.space_group_name_H-M   'P 1'
#
loop_
_entity.id
_entity.type
_entity.pdbx_description
1 polymer ?
#
loop_
_entity_poly.entity_id
_entity_poly.type
_entity_poly.pdbx_seq_one_letter_code
_entity_poly.pdbx_strand_id
1 'polypeptide(L)'
;SDKGGDKKIPVMVIGHQKGRTTKQKVERNFGMANPEGYRKAIRMFDLAERFRMPVVTFIDTPGAYPGMDAEERGQSQAIAESIRSMFTLTVPTCAIVIGEGGSGGALAIGIGNEVYMQEFSTYSVISPESCASILWSDSTLAEKAAERLKITAKDLDQMKLVDIVVSEPNGGAHRDSASAIQ
;
A
#
# COMPACT_ATOMS: atom_id res chain seq x y z
N SER A 1 -13.15 -10.92 -41.55
CA SER A 1 -13.72 -11.36 -40.26
C SER A 1 -12.58 -11.55 -39.28
N ASP A 2 -12.23 -10.43 -38.65
CA ASP A 2 -11.17 -10.38 -37.61
C ASP A 2 -11.79 -10.95 -36.32
N LYS A 3 -11.39 -12.16 -35.97
CA LYS A 3 -11.68 -12.72 -34.66
C LYS A 3 -10.78 -11.97 -33.67
N GLY A 4 -11.34 -10.97 -33.00
CA GLY A 4 -10.69 -10.27 -31.89
C GLY A 4 -10.36 -11.25 -30.79
N GLY A 5 -9.21 -11.88 -30.88
CA GLY A 5 -8.64 -12.63 -29.76
C GLY A 5 -8.30 -11.65 -28.66
N ASP A 6 -8.72 -11.94 -27.43
CA ASP A 6 -8.38 -11.14 -26.24
C ASP A 6 -6.86 -10.91 -26.20
N LYS A 7 -6.47 -9.68 -26.49
CA LYS A 7 -5.06 -9.30 -26.49
C LYS A 7 -4.58 -9.27 -25.05
N LYS A 8 -3.86 -10.29 -24.63
CA LYS A 8 -3.26 -10.34 -23.27
C LYS A 8 -2.22 -9.25 -23.15
N ILE A 9 -2.40 -8.35 -22.20
CA ILE A 9 -1.47 -7.29 -21.86
C ILE A 9 -0.68 -7.73 -20.62
N PRO A 10 0.66 -7.79 -20.68
CA PRO A 10 1.46 -8.07 -19.49
C PRO A 10 1.36 -6.89 -18.52
N VAL A 11 1.20 -7.19 -17.23
CA VAL A 11 1.08 -6.20 -16.15
C VAL A 11 2.14 -6.51 -15.09
N MET A 12 2.81 -5.49 -14.59
CA MET A 12 3.70 -5.60 -13.45
C MET A 12 2.88 -5.50 -12.16
N VAL A 13 2.91 -6.55 -11.35
CA VAL A 13 2.21 -6.59 -10.06
C VAL A 13 3.21 -6.59 -8.92
N ILE A 14 3.06 -5.66 -7.98
CA ILE A 14 3.93 -5.50 -6.81
C ILE A 14 3.03 -5.41 -5.57
N GLY A 15 3.39 -6.06 -4.47
CA GLY A 15 2.55 -5.98 -3.27
C GLY A 15 3.31 -6.35 -2.01
N HIS A 16 2.77 -5.89 -0.89
CA HIS A 16 3.22 -6.31 0.43
C HIS A 16 2.76 -7.75 0.72
N GLN A 17 3.56 -8.47 1.48
CA GLN A 17 3.26 -9.83 1.90
C GLN A 17 3.19 -9.90 3.42
N LYS A 18 2.00 -9.85 3.98
CA LYS A 18 1.78 -9.87 5.43
C LYS A 18 1.81 -11.29 6.02
N GLY A 19 1.38 -12.28 5.28
CA GLY A 19 1.21 -13.65 5.75
C GLY A 19 -0.16 -13.91 6.37
N ARG A 20 -0.56 -15.20 6.42
CA ARG A 20 -1.89 -15.63 6.91
C ARG A 20 -1.84 -16.14 8.34
N THR A 21 -0.85 -16.96 8.69
CA THR A 21 -0.66 -17.49 10.04
C THR A 21 0.25 -16.58 10.87
N THR A 22 0.20 -16.69 12.20
CA THR A 22 1.09 -15.94 13.11
C THR A 22 2.56 -16.16 12.76
N LYS A 23 2.96 -17.41 12.48
CA LYS A 23 4.32 -17.73 12.08
C LYS A 23 4.72 -16.98 10.80
N GLN A 24 3.86 -17.01 9.77
CA GLN A 24 4.11 -16.30 8.53
C GLN A 24 4.15 -14.79 8.72
N LYS A 25 3.30 -14.23 9.58
CA LYS A 25 3.31 -12.79 9.89
C LYS A 25 4.65 -12.37 10.51
N VAL A 26 5.16 -13.15 11.46
CA VAL A 26 6.48 -12.89 12.08
C VAL A 26 7.60 -13.00 11.04
N GLU A 27 7.63 -14.07 10.23
CA GLU A 27 8.63 -14.28 9.17
C GLU A 27 8.64 -13.14 8.12
N ARG A 28 7.52 -12.45 7.93
CA ARG A 28 7.36 -11.37 6.96
C ARG A 28 7.28 -9.99 7.58
N ASN A 29 7.73 -9.85 8.83
CA ASN A 29 7.70 -8.59 9.59
C ASN A 29 6.32 -7.91 9.54
N PHE A 30 5.23 -8.68 9.58
CA PHE A 30 3.86 -8.16 9.51
C PHE A 30 3.56 -7.31 8.25
N GLY A 31 4.27 -7.55 7.16
CA GLY A 31 4.17 -6.77 5.92
C GLY A 31 5.06 -5.53 5.89
N MET A 32 5.84 -5.29 6.93
CA MET A 32 6.79 -4.18 6.99
C MET A 32 8.05 -4.53 6.18
N ALA A 33 8.25 -3.83 5.06
CA ALA A 33 9.39 -4.08 4.19
C ALA A 33 10.69 -3.50 4.77
N ASN A 34 11.77 -4.23 4.60
CA ASN A 34 13.14 -3.75 4.76
C ASN A 34 13.58 -2.93 3.54
N PRO A 35 14.70 -2.19 3.58
CA PRO A 35 15.19 -1.38 2.46
C PRO A 35 15.30 -2.16 1.14
N GLU A 36 15.66 -3.43 1.22
CA GLU A 36 15.82 -4.33 0.09
C GLU A 36 14.47 -4.58 -0.64
N GLY A 37 13.35 -4.53 0.09
CA GLY A 37 12.02 -4.64 -0.48
C GLY A 37 11.69 -3.46 -1.40
N TYR A 38 11.97 -2.23 -0.96
CA TYR A 38 11.78 -1.03 -1.76
C TYR A 38 12.74 -0.98 -2.96
N ARG A 39 14.00 -1.35 -2.78
CA ARG A 39 14.97 -1.48 -3.88
C ARG A 39 14.53 -2.54 -4.91
N LYS A 40 13.89 -3.62 -4.45
CA LYS A 40 13.29 -4.61 -5.34
C LYS A 40 12.12 -4.00 -6.12
N ALA A 41 11.26 -3.21 -5.48
CA ALA A 41 10.16 -2.52 -6.14
C ALA A 41 10.68 -1.57 -7.23
N ILE A 42 11.72 -0.77 -6.95
CA ILE A 42 12.36 0.13 -7.94
C ILE A 42 12.80 -0.66 -9.18
N ARG A 43 13.48 -1.80 -9.01
CA ARG A 43 13.89 -2.64 -10.15
C ARG A 43 12.70 -3.15 -10.95
N MET A 44 11.56 -3.41 -10.32
CA MET A 44 10.35 -3.83 -11.03
C MET A 44 9.71 -2.65 -11.76
N PHE A 45 9.74 -1.44 -11.20
CA PHE A 45 9.31 -0.23 -11.88
C PHE A 45 10.13 0.04 -13.13
N ASP A 46 11.46 -0.06 -13.05
CA ASP A 46 12.36 0.10 -14.20
C ASP A 46 12.05 -0.95 -15.29
N LEU A 47 11.75 -2.18 -14.88
CA LEU A 47 11.39 -3.24 -15.81
C LEU A 47 10.03 -2.95 -16.49
N ALA A 48 9.05 -2.50 -15.71
CA ALA A 48 7.74 -2.13 -16.22
C ALA A 48 7.83 -0.99 -17.24
N GLU A 49 8.61 0.05 -16.93
CA GLU A 49 8.86 1.17 -17.83
C GLU A 49 9.53 0.71 -19.13
N ARG A 50 10.58 -0.12 -19.01
CA ARG A 50 11.34 -0.64 -20.17
C ARG A 50 10.47 -1.47 -21.11
N PHE A 51 9.57 -2.30 -20.58
CA PHE A 51 8.70 -3.20 -21.34
C PHE A 51 7.30 -2.64 -21.59
N ARG A 52 7.05 -1.39 -21.20
CA ARG A 52 5.76 -0.71 -21.36
C ARG A 52 4.61 -1.48 -20.71
N MET A 53 4.85 -2.06 -19.53
CA MET A 53 3.84 -2.77 -18.76
C MET A 53 3.16 -1.81 -17.79
N PRO A 54 1.82 -1.76 -17.73
CA PRO A 54 1.11 -1.10 -16.62
C PRO A 54 1.57 -1.67 -15.28
N VAL A 55 1.56 -0.84 -14.24
CA VAL A 55 1.95 -1.22 -12.88
C VAL A 55 0.71 -1.23 -12.00
N VAL A 56 0.50 -2.31 -11.26
CA VAL A 56 -0.50 -2.42 -10.20
C VAL A 56 0.20 -2.73 -8.90
N THR A 57 -0.06 -1.93 -7.87
CA THR A 57 0.50 -2.16 -6.54
C THR A 57 -0.59 -2.49 -5.54
N PHE A 58 -0.33 -3.48 -4.65
CA PHE A 58 -1.20 -3.85 -3.55
C PHE A 58 -0.56 -3.48 -2.22
N ILE A 59 -1.23 -2.62 -1.47
CA ILE A 59 -0.72 -2.05 -0.22
C ILE A 59 -1.42 -2.73 0.97
N ASP A 60 -0.62 -3.41 1.80
CA ASP A 60 -1.05 -3.97 3.08
C ASP A 60 0.14 -4.02 4.04
N THR A 61 0.42 -2.89 4.67
CA THR A 61 1.52 -2.72 5.62
C THR A 61 1.19 -1.69 6.69
N PRO A 62 1.52 -1.92 7.96
CA PRO A 62 1.43 -0.89 8.99
C PRO A 62 2.51 0.20 8.85
N GLY A 63 3.53 -0.03 8.03
CA GLY A 63 4.63 0.91 7.79
C GLY A 63 5.88 0.23 7.26
N ALA A 64 6.97 0.96 7.16
CA ALA A 64 8.29 0.40 6.90
C ALA A 64 8.84 -0.28 8.15
N TYR A 65 9.69 -1.30 8.00
CA TYR A 65 10.32 -1.97 9.13
C TYR A 65 11.20 -1.00 9.93
N PRO A 66 10.93 -0.82 11.25
CA PRO A 66 11.56 0.22 12.06
C PRO A 66 12.86 -0.23 12.75
N GLY A 67 13.44 -1.37 12.37
CA GLY A 67 14.64 -1.91 12.99
C GLY A 67 15.88 -1.05 12.73
N MET A 68 16.79 -0.98 13.71
CA MET A 68 18.05 -0.24 13.61
C MET A 68 18.87 -0.71 12.40
N ASP A 69 18.91 -2.00 12.16
CA ASP A 69 19.58 -2.61 11.01
C ASP A 69 19.00 -2.16 9.66
N ALA A 70 17.69 -1.91 9.59
CA ALA A 70 17.07 -1.34 8.40
C ALA A 70 17.45 0.15 8.23
N GLU A 71 17.49 0.90 9.31
CA GLU A 71 17.95 2.30 9.30
C GLU A 71 19.39 2.40 8.77
N GLU A 72 20.30 1.59 9.30
CA GLU A 72 21.71 1.52 8.87
C GLU A 72 21.87 1.17 7.39
N ARG A 73 20.96 0.37 6.84
CA ARG A 73 20.94 0.02 5.41
C ARG A 73 20.16 1.02 4.53
N GLY A 74 19.77 2.17 5.10
CA GLY A 74 19.17 3.29 4.37
C GLY A 74 17.68 3.10 4.09
N GLN A 75 16.87 2.78 5.12
CA GLN A 75 15.42 2.62 5.01
C GLN A 75 14.75 3.85 4.43
N SER A 76 15.01 5.03 4.99
CA SER A 76 14.40 6.29 4.54
C SER A 76 14.79 6.64 3.11
N GLN A 77 16.05 6.41 2.74
CA GLN A 77 16.52 6.63 1.37
C GLN A 77 15.84 5.70 0.38
N ALA A 78 15.74 4.40 0.71
CA ALA A 78 15.08 3.43 -0.18
C ALA A 78 13.59 3.76 -0.41
N ILE A 79 12.89 4.25 0.63
CA ILE A 79 11.52 4.74 0.51
C ILE A 79 11.46 5.96 -0.42
N ALA A 80 12.30 6.97 -0.20
CA ALA A 80 12.32 8.19 -1.00
C ALA A 80 12.65 7.90 -2.48
N GLU A 81 13.60 7.00 -2.74
CA GLU A 81 13.94 6.58 -4.10
C GLU A 81 12.79 5.81 -4.78
N SER A 82 12.06 4.97 -4.01
CA SER A 82 10.89 4.26 -4.53
C SER A 82 9.78 5.23 -4.94
N ILE A 83 9.46 6.20 -4.08
CA ILE A 83 8.50 7.27 -4.38
C ILE A 83 8.92 8.02 -5.65
N ARG A 84 10.18 8.45 -5.72
CA ARG A 84 10.71 9.16 -6.89
C ARG A 84 10.61 8.31 -8.16
N SER A 85 10.93 7.02 -8.08
CA SER A 85 10.85 6.11 -9.21
C SER A 85 9.41 6.00 -9.73
N MET A 86 8.42 5.87 -8.85
CA MET A 86 7.01 5.83 -9.26
C MET A 86 6.55 7.14 -9.94
N PHE A 87 6.99 8.30 -9.46
CA PHE A 87 6.66 9.59 -10.10
C PHE A 87 7.23 9.73 -11.52
N THR A 88 8.28 9.01 -11.86
CA THR A 88 8.92 9.09 -13.18
C THR A 88 8.38 8.06 -14.18
N LEU A 89 7.50 7.16 -13.75
CA LEU A 89 6.88 6.18 -14.64
C LEU A 89 6.00 6.87 -15.69
N THR A 90 6.14 6.44 -16.94
CA THR A 90 5.30 6.89 -18.07
C THR A 90 4.22 5.87 -18.43
N VAL A 91 4.29 4.68 -17.84
CA VAL A 91 3.27 3.63 -17.97
C VAL A 91 2.13 3.88 -16.98
N PRO A 92 0.89 3.44 -17.28
CA PRO A 92 -0.23 3.55 -16.33
C PRO A 92 0.09 2.86 -15.00
N THR A 93 -0.24 3.54 -13.90
CA THR A 93 -0.02 3.04 -12.54
C THR A 93 -1.30 3.09 -11.72
N CYS A 94 -1.63 1.99 -11.06
CA CYS A 94 -2.77 1.87 -10.16
C CYS A 94 -2.29 1.38 -8.80
N ALA A 95 -2.54 2.13 -7.74
CA ALA A 95 -2.23 1.75 -6.37
C ALA A 95 -3.52 1.35 -5.64
N ILE A 96 -3.51 0.20 -4.96
CA ILE A 96 -4.70 -0.36 -4.31
C ILE A 96 -4.40 -0.64 -2.84
N VAL A 97 -5.07 0.06 -1.94
CA VAL A 97 -5.00 -0.21 -0.50
C VAL A 97 -5.99 -1.32 -0.16
N ILE A 98 -5.47 -2.50 0.23
CA ILE A 98 -6.28 -3.70 0.48
C ILE A 98 -6.39 -4.10 1.96
N GLY A 99 -5.79 -3.31 2.84
CA GLY A 99 -5.80 -3.55 4.28
C GLY A 99 -5.26 -2.33 5.01
N GLU A 100 -4.05 -2.40 5.54
CA GLU A 100 -3.41 -1.25 6.18
C GLU A 100 -2.50 -0.52 5.20
N GLY A 101 -2.69 0.78 5.06
CA GLY A 101 -1.77 1.66 4.34
C GLY A 101 -1.06 2.58 5.33
N GLY A 102 0.08 2.13 5.88
CA GLY A 102 0.79 2.87 6.92
C GLY A 102 2.00 3.67 6.42
N SER A 103 1.99 4.98 6.66
CA SER A 103 3.17 5.86 6.59
C SER A 103 3.97 5.75 5.28
N GLY A 104 5.26 6.02 5.34
CA GLY A 104 6.20 5.91 4.22
C GLY A 104 6.30 4.52 3.62
N GLY A 105 6.03 3.46 4.39
CA GLY A 105 6.01 2.10 3.89
C GLY A 105 4.94 1.86 2.84
N ALA A 106 3.75 2.39 3.07
CA ALA A 106 2.66 2.34 2.10
C ALA A 106 2.93 3.29 0.92
N LEU A 107 3.36 4.52 1.21
CA LEU A 107 3.59 5.55 0.20
C LEU A 107 4.69 5.16 -0.80
N ALA A 108 5.68 4.37 -0.37
CA ALA A 108 6.78 3.91 -1.21
C ALA A 108 6.34 3.14 -2.47
N ILE A 109 5.15 2.54 -2.44
CA ILE A 109 4.53 1.89 -3.60
C ILE A 109 3.09 2.39 -3.85
N GLY A 110 2.72 3.53 -3.24
CA GLY A 110 1.36 4.09 -3.25
C GLY A 110 1.15 5.24 -4.22
N ILE A 111 2.13 5.58 -5.04
CA ILE A 111 2.03 6.66 -6.03
C ILE A 111 1.45 6.08 -7.33
N GLY A 112 0.22 6.44 -7.64
CA GLY A 112 -0.45 5.96 -8.86
C GLY A 112 -1.07 7.10 -9.66
N ASN A 113 -1.43 6.83 -10.92
CA ASN A 113 -2.32 7.71 -11.67
C ASN A 113 -3.72 7.65 -11.07
N GLU A 114 -4.08 6.48 -10.50
CA GLU A 114 -5.30 6.25 -9.74
C GLU A 114 -4.96 5.50 -8.46
N VAL A 115 -5.61 5.88 -7.36
CA VAL A 115 -5.50 5.26 -6.05
C VAL A 115 -6.86 4.67 -5.66
N TYR A 116 -6.90 3.36 -5.56
CA TYR A 116 -8.06 2.60 -5.10
C TYR A 116 -7.90 2.23 -3.63
N MET A 117 -9.00 2.12 -2.93
CA MET A 117 -9.01 1.69 -1.54
C MET A 117 -10.20 0.79 -1.27
N GLN A 118 -9.98 -0.36 -0.65
CA GLN A 118 -11.08 -1.21 -0.18
C GLN A 118 -11.85 -0.52 0.95
N GLU A 119 -13.16 -0.76 1.02
CA GLU A 119 -14.11 -0.09 1.91
C GLU A 119 -13.71 -0.14 3.38
N PHE A 120 -13.16 -1.28 3.83
CA PHE A 120 -12.75 -1.48 5.23
C PHE A 120 -11.24 -1.35 5.45
N SER A 121 -10.50 -0.86 4.47
CA SER A 121 -9.08 -0.55 4.61
C SER A 121 -8.87 0.76 5.37
N THR A 122 -7.65 0.94 5.87
CA THR A 122 -7.20 2.19 6.50
C THR A 122 -5.96 2.73 5.78
N TYR A 123 -5.85 4.05 5.65
CA TYR A 123 -4.68 4.69 5.06
C TYR A 123 -4.31 5.93 5.87
N SER A 124 -3.09 5.96 6.42
CA SER A 124 -2.67 7.02 7.34
C SER A 124 -1.16 7.24 7.30
N VAL A 125 -0.75 8.47 7.57
CA VAL A 125 0.68 8.85 7.70
C VAL A 125 1.34 8.30 8.97
N ILE A 126 0.54 7.97 10.00
CA ILE A 126 1.00 7.52 11.32
C ILE A 126 -0.07 6.64 11.96
N SER A 127 0.33 5.71 12.83
CA SER A 127 -0.65 4.95 13.63
C SER A 127 -1.37 5.84 14.63
N PRO A 128 -2.64 5.56 14.96
CA PRO A 128 -3.39 6.32 15.97
C PRO A 128 -2.70 6.37 17.33
N GLU A 129 -2.06 5.26 17.75
CA GLU A 129 -1.33 5.17 19.01
C GLU A 129 -0.11 6.10 19.03
N SER A 130 0.66 6.10 17.94
CA SER A 130 1.81 6.99 17.80
C SER A 130 1.40 8.46 17.71
N CYS A 131 0.32 8.76 17.00
CA CYS A 131 -0.25 10.09 16.92
C CYS A 131 -0.70 10.60 18.30
N ALA A 132 -1.41 9.76 19.06
CA ALA A 132 -1.86 10.08 20.42
C ALA A 132 -0.66 10.33 21.36
N SER A 133 0.37 9.50 21.27
CA SER A 133 1.60 9.67 22.05
C SER A 133 2.31 10.98 21.75
N ILE A 134 2.40 11.37 20.47
CA ILE A 134 3.04 12.64 20.08
C ILE A 134 2.22 13.85 20.51
N LEU A 135 0.90 13.84 20.27
CA LEU A 135 0.06 15.00 20.50
C LEU A 135 -0.31 15.19 21.97
N TRP A 136 -0.49 14.10 22.71
CA TRP A 136 -1.04 14.13 24.07
C TRP A 136 -0.18 13.39 25.10
N SER A 137 0.96 12.83 24.71
CA SER A 137 1.83 12.00 25.55
C SER A 137 1.11 10.81 26.17
N ASP A 138 0.06 10.31 25.52
CA ASP A 138 -0.78 9.21 26.00
C ASP A 138 -1.31 8.37 24.84
N SER A 139 -0.73 7.19 24.67
CA SER A 139 -1.12 6.24 23.60
C SER A 139 -2.52 5.64 23.80
N THR A 140 -3.10 5.70 25.01
CA THR A 140 -4.45 5.19 25.27
C THR A 140 -5.54 6.03 24.58
N LEU A 141 -5.21 7.24 24.14
CA LEU A 141 -6.09 8.13 23.37
C LEU A 141 -6.10 7.80 21.86
N ALA A 142 -5.69 6.60 21.47
CA ALA A 142 -5.63 6.16 20.07
C ALA A 142 -6.97 6.29 19.33
N GLU A 143 -8.09 5.97 19.97
CA GLU A 143 -9.43 6.12 19.37
C GLU A 143 -9.72 7.56 18.96
N LYS A 144 -9.44 8.51 19.86
CA LYS A 144 -9.57 9.94 19.59
C LYS A 144 -8.61 10.41 18.46
N ALA A 145 -7.43 9.83 18.39
CA ALA A 145 -6.47 10.10 17.32
C ALA A 145 -6.99 9.58 15.98
N ALA A 146 -7.51 8.34 15.94
CA ALA A 146 -8.07 7.74 14.73
C ALA A 146 -9.22 8.56 14.13
N GLU A 147 -10.14 9.04 14.97
CA GLU A 147 -11.23 9.91 14.54
C GLU A 147 -10.72 11.23 13.91
N ARG A 148 -9.64 11.80 14.45
CA ARG A 148 -9.07 13.06 13.95
C ARG A 148 -8.20 12.87 12.72
N LEU A 149 -7.53 11.74 12.60
CA LEU A 149 -6.68 11.40 11.46
C LEU A 149 -7.49 11.12 10.18
N LYS A 150 -8.78 10.79 10.32
CA LYS A 150 -9.64 10.54 9.15
C LYS A 150 -9.07 9.45 8.23
N ILE A 151 -8.83 8.27 8.80
CA ILE A 151 -8.09 7.19 8.16
C ILE A 151 -8.94 6.21 7.34
N THR A 152 -10.26 6.34 7.38
CA THR A 152 -11.17 5.41 6.70
C THR A 152 -11.32 5.73 5.21
N ALA A 153 -11.71 4.73 4.43
CA ALA A 153 -11.94 4.91 3.00
C ALA A 153 -12.95 6.02 2.71
N LYS A 154 -14.02 6.09 3.50
CA LYS A 154 -15.03 7.15 3.39
C LYS A 154 -14.46 8.56 3.64
N ASP A 155 -13.63 8.71 4.67
CA ASP A 155 -13.00 10.01 4.98
C ASP A 155 -12.06 10.43 3.84
N LEU A 156 -11.25 9.50 3.34
CA LEU A 156 -10.26 9.77 2.29
C LEU A 156 -10.91 10.07 0.93
N ASP A 157 -12.02 9.43 0.61
CA ASP A 157 -12.83 9.78 -0.56
C ASP A 157 -13.40 11.19 -0.46
N GLN A 158 -13.95 11.58 0.71
CA GLN A 158 -14.43 12.93 0.94
C GLN A 158 -13.34 13.99 0.81
N MET A 159 -12.12 13.68 1.22
CA MET A 159 -10.94 14.53 1.09
C MET A 159 -10.30 14.49 -0.29
N LYS A 160 -10.78 13.64 -1.20
CA LYS A 160 -10.21 13.42 -2.54
C LYS A 160 -8.74 12.96 -2.50
N LEU A 161 -8.40 12.14 -1.51
CA LEU A 161 -7.07 11.51 -1.37
C LEU A 161 -7.02 10.12 -1.97
N VAL A 162 -8.19 9.52 -2.24
CA VAL A 162 -8.35 8.31 -3.03
C VAL A 162 -9.34 8.58 -4.15
N ASP A 163 -9.16 7.92 -5.28
CA ASP A 163 -9.99 8.14 -6.47
C ASP A 163 -11.23 7.25 -6.47
N ILE A 164 -11.08 6.00 -6.01
CA ILE A 164 -12.16 5.02 -6.00
C ILE A 164 -12.14 4.21 -4.71
N VAL A 165 -13.30 4.11 -4.07
CA VAL A 165 -13.54 3.18 -2.97
C VAL A 165 -14.20 1.93 -3.53
N VAL A 166 -13.55 0.78 -3.32
CA VAL A 166 -14.02 -0.53 -3.76
C VAL A 166 -14.82 -1.18 -2.65
N SER A 167 -16.10 -1.45 -2.91
CA SER A 167 -16.97 -2.13 -1.95
C SER A 167 -16.50 -3.56 -1.68
N GLU A 168 -16.63 -4.00 -0.44
CA GLU A 168 -16.26 -5.35 -0.04
C GLU A 168 -17.51 -6.22 0.22
N PRO A 169 -17.56 -7.44 -0.38
CA PRO A 169 -18.71 -8.31 -0.20
C PRO A 169 -18.83 -8.81 1.24
N ASN A 170 -20.06 -8.98 1.70
CA ASN A 170 -20.37 -9.63 2.99
C ASN A 170 -19.68 -9.02 4.23
N GLY A 171 -19.31 -7.71 4.18
CA GLY A 171 -18.62 -7.00 5.26
C GLY A 171 -17.14 -7.33 5.36
N GLY A 172 -16.49 -7.65 4.24
CA GLY A 172 -15.05 -7.83 4.13
C GLY A 172 -14.63 -8.82 3.05
N ALA A 173 -13.65 -8.46 2.23
CA ALA A 173 -13.12 -9.27 1.13
C ALA A 173 -12.64 -10.67 1.56
N HIS A 174 -12.21 -10.81 2.82
CA HIS A 174 -11.77 -12.09 3.39
C HIS A 174 -12.90 -13.12 3.55
N ARG A 175 -14.16 -12.68 3.57
CA ARG A 175 -15.34 -13.53 3.70
C ARG A 175 -15.78 -14.13 2.37
N ASP A 176 -15.51 -13.42 1.27
CA ASP A 176 -15.78 -13.87 -0.09
C ASP A 176 -14.75 -13.26 -1.05
N SER A 177 -13.57 -13.87 -1.05
CA SER A 177 -12.45 -13.40 -1.88
C SER A 177 -12.70 -13.56 -3.38
N ALA A 178 -13.56 -14.48 -3.79
CA ALA A 178 -13.88 -14.68 -5.20
C ALA A 178 -14.71 -13.52 -5.75
N SER A 179 -15.73 -13.08 -5.00
CA SER A 179 -16.55 -11.91 -5.39
C SER A 179 -15.78 -10.59 -5.25
N ALA A 180 -14.81 -10.51 -4.34
CA ALA A 180 -14.01 -9.31 -4.13
C ALA A 180 -13.01 -9.02 -5.26
N ILE A 181 -12.74 -10.00 -6.15
CA ILE A 181 -11.80 -9.88 -7.27
C ILE A 181 -12.54 -9.55 -8.58
N GLN A 182 -13.86 -9.71 -8.62
CA GLN A 182 -14.70 -9.40 -9.79
C GLN A 182 -15.00 -7.91 -9.90
#